data_88102b643f3ab0c04fbb15dc83922ec7
#
_entry.id   88102b643f3ab0c04fbb15dc83922ec7
#
_cell.length_a   1.000
_cell.length_b   1.000
_cell.length_c   1.000
_cell.angle_alpha   90.00
_cell.angle_beta   90.00
_cell.angle_gamma   90.00
#
_symmetry.space_group_name_H-M   'P 1'
#
loop_
_entity.id
_entity.type
_entity.pdbx_description
1 polymer ?
#
loop_
_entity_poly.entity_id
_entity_poly.type
_entity_poly.pdbx_seq_one_letter_code
_entity_poly.pdbx_strand_id
1 'polypeptide(L)'
;PIDYSCGMSPEPIGPVDASTRPRFADIATFARLPRLDQVEHADIAVVGVPFDSGVSYRPGARFGPAHVREASRLLRPYNPAQDVHPFAVQQVVDAGDIAANPFDITEAVAAIEEAAR
;
A
#
# COMPACT_ATOMS: atom_id res chain seq x y z
N PRO A 1 -31.95 -22.04 -18.13
CA PRO A 1 -30.68 -22.28 -17.47
C PRO A 1 -30.20 -20.97 -16.91
N ILE A 2 -30.04 -20.96 -15.58
CA ILE A 2 -29.47 -19.80 -14.88
C ILE A 2 -27.99 -19.80 -15.27
N ASP A 3 -27.58 -18.76 -16.00
CA ASP A 3 -26.20 -18.55 -16.33
C ASP A 3 -25.47 -18.17 -15.04
N TYR A 4 -24.79 -19.14 -14.42
CA TYR A 4 -23.88 -18.94 -13.32
C TYR A 4 -22.50 -18.46 -13.84
N SER A 5 -22.45 -17.66 -14.88
CA SER A 5 -21.28 -16.83 -15.13
C SER A 5 -21.24 -15.77 -14.02
N CYS A 6 -21.04 -16.24 -12.80
CA CYS A 6 -20.56 -15.40 -11.70
C CYS A 6 -19.31 -14.73 -12.24
N GLY A 7 -19.37 -13.43 -12.44
CA GLY A 7 -18.24 -12.67 -12.91
C GLY A 7 -17.09 -12.98 -11.95
N MET A 8 -16.15 -13.78 -12.39
CA MET A 8 -14.92 -14.05 -11.67
C MET A 8 -14.26 -12.69 -11.50
N SER A 9 -14.11 -12.26 -10.26
CA SER A 9 -13.26 -11.10 -9.96
C SER A 9 -11.93 -11.31 -10.67
N PRO A 10 -11.38 -10.31 -11.37
CA PRO A 10 -10.10 -10.47 -12.05
C PRO A 10 -9.06 -10.98 -11.07
N GLU A 11 -8.17 -11.86 -11.53
CA GLU A 11 -7.08 -12.35 -10.67
C GLU A 11 -6.31 -11.18 -10.06
N PRO A 12 -5.97 -11.23 -8.76
CA PRO A 12 -5.20 -10.17 -8.13
C PRO A 12 -3.86 -9.95 -8.82
N ILE A 13 -3.50 -8.69 -9.02
CA ILE A 13 -2.17 -8.28 -9.46
C ILE A 13 -1.28 -8.22 -8.23
N GLY A 14 -0.35 -9.16 -8.14
CA GLY A 14 0.60 -9.26 -7.04
C GLY A 14 1.85 -8.38 -7.19
N PRO A 15 2.84 -8.57 -6.31
CA PRO A 15 4.12 -7.90 -6.41
C PRO A 15 4.81 -8.15 -7.75
N VAL A 16 5.55 -7.14 -8.22
CA VAL A 16 6.36 -7.28 -9.44
C VAL A 16 7.39 -8.39 -9.28
N ASP A 17 7.46 -9.28 -10.24
CA ASP A 17 8.39 -10.41 -10.22
C ASP A 17 9.85 -9.93 -10.33
N ALA A 18 10.66 -10.30 -9.33
CA ALA A 18 12.06 -9.94 -9.27
C ALA A 18 12.93 -10.61 -10.36
N SER A 19 12.44 -11.66 -11.02
CA SER A 19 13.12 -12.26 -12.17
C SER A 19 13.00 -11.43 -13.44
N THR A 20 11.95 -10.62 -13.56
CA THR A 20 11.70 -9.73 -14.70
C THR A 20 12.16 -8.30 -14.45
N ARG A 21 12.05 -7.84 -13.20
CA ARG A 21 12.44 -6.50 -12.78
C ARG A 21 13.23 -6.55 -11.47
N PRO A 22 14.47 -6.06 -11.43
CA PRO A 22 15.25 -6.02 -10.20
C PRO A 22 14.53 -5.27 -9.08
N ARG A 23 14.71 -5.74 -7.83
CA ARG A 23 14.05 -5.13 -6.66
C ARG A 23 14.41 -3.66 -6.41
N PHE A 24 15.57 -3.22 -6.88
CA PHE A 24 16.02 -1.84 -6.75
C PHE A 24 15.49 -0.89 -7.85
N ALA A 25 14.81 -1.44 -8.87
CA ALA A 25 14.30 -0.66 -9.98
C ALA A 25 12.87 -0.15 -9.72
N ASP A 26 12.51 0.86 -10.47
CA ASP A 26 11.20 1.51 -10.47
C ASP A 26 10.85 2.32 -9.20
N ILE A 27 9.70 2.98 -9.25
CA ILE A 27 9.14 3.75 -8.14
C ILE A 27 8.80 2.79 -7.01
N ALA A 28 9.21 3.13 -5.78
CA ALA A 28 8.92 2.33 -4.60
C ALA A 28 7.43 2.40 -4.26
N THR A 29 6.77 1.25 -4.33
CA THR A 29 5.45 1.03 -3.73
C THR A 29 5.58 0.00 -2.61
N PHE A 30 4.59 -0.07 -1.71
CA PHE A 30 4.59 -1.09 -0.66
C PHE A 30 4.62 -2.49 -1.28
N ALA A 31 5.60 -3.29 -0.89
CA ALA A 31 5.84 -4.65 -1.38
C ALA A 31 5.90 -4.78 -2.92
N ARG A 32 6.20 -3.68 -3.63
CA ARG A 32 6.17 -3.62 -5.11
C ARG A 32 4.81 -3.99 -5.72
N LEU A 33 3.75 -3.73 -4.97
CA LEU A 33 2.36 -3.92 -5.38
C LEU A 33 1.91 -2.80 -6.35
N PRO A 34 0.85 -3.02 -7.10
CA PRO A 34 0.28 -1.98 -7.94
C PRO A 34 -0.26 -0.82 -7.09
N ARG A 35 -0.34 0.35 -7.69
CA ARG A 35 -0.99 1.51 -7.09
C ARG A 35 -2.50 1.41 -7.30
N LEU A 36 -3.24 2.14 -6.47
CA LEU A 36 -4.71 2.16 -6.52
C LEU A 36 -5.26 2.52 -7.91
N ASP A 37 -4.58 3.43 -8.64
CA ASP A 37 -4.98 3.86 -9.98
C ASP A 37 -4.66 2.84 -11.10
N GLN A 38 -4.01 1.75 -10.77
CA GLN A 38 -3.62 0.70 -11.71
C GLN A 38 -4.51 -0.55 -11.67
N VAL A 39 -5.52 -0.55 -10.81
CA VAL A 39 -6.44 -1.67 -10.62
C VAL A 39 -7.90 -1.21 -10.68
N GLU A 40 -8.79 -2.11 -11.08
CA GLU A 40 -10.22 -1.83 -11.12
C GLU A 40 -10.90 -1.99 -9.76
N HIS A 41 -10.34 -2.86 -8.91
CA HIS A 41 -10.87 -3.20 -7.60
C HIS A 41 -9.71 -3.41 -6.62
N ALA A 42 -9.89 -3.00 -5.37
CA ALA A 42 -8.95 -3.25 -4.29
C ALA A 42 -9.69 -3.78 -3.08
N ASP A 43 -9.18 -4.88 -2.50
CA ASP A 43 -9.68 -5.42 -1.23
C ASP A 43 -9.01 -4.75 -0.04
N ILE A 44 -7.72 -4.41 -0.19
CA ILE A 44 -6.90 -3.77 0.84
C ILE A 44 -6.09 -2.64 0.21
N ALA A 45 -6.17 -1.46 0.79
CA ALA A 45 -5.35 -0.32 0.43
C ALA A 45 -4.36 0.03 1.56
N VAL A 46 -3.08 0.08 1.23
CA VAL A 46 -2.04 0.56 2.13
C VAL A 46 -1.84 2.05 1.90
N VAL A 47 -2.07 2.83 2.93
CA VAL A 47 -2.01 4.30 2.89
C VAL A 47 -0.95 4.80 3.85
N GLY A 48 -0.09 5.71 3.40
CA GLY A 48 0.88 6.38 4.25
C GLY A 48 0.30 7.65 4.89
N VAL A 49 0.70 7.91 6.13
CA VAL A 49 0.39 9.15 6.84
C VAL A 49 1.71 9.79 7.27
N PRO A 50 2.38 10.57 6.40
CA PRO A 50 3.67 11.18 6.69
C PRO A 50 3.50 12.43 7.56
N PHE A 51 3.14 12.26 8.83
CA PHE A 51 2.84 13.35 9.75
C PHE A 51 3.44 13.10 11.14
N ASP A 52 4.14 14.09 11.67
CA ASP A 52 4.75 14.05 13.01
C ASP A 52 4.84 15.42 13.70
N SER A 53 4.05 16.39 13.25
CA SER A 53 4.13 17.76 13.80
C SER A 53 3.68 17.88 15.25
N GLY A 54 3.07 16.85 15.83
CA GLY A 54 2.65 16.80 17.22
C GLY A 54 3.65 16.12 18.18
N VAL A 55 4.82 15.69 17.70
CA VAL A 55 5.76 14.95 18.55
C VAL A 55 6.48 15.87 19.53
N SER A 56 6.67 15.39 20.76
CA SER A 56 7.29 16.14 21.85
C SER A 56 8.80 15.93 22.00
N TYR A 57 9.38 14.96 21.27
CA TYR A 57 10.79 14.62 21.46
C TYR A 57 11.58 14.57 20.14
N ARG A 58 11.42 13.52 19.35
CA ARG A 58 12.16 13.35 18.10
C ARG A 58 11.22 13.29 16.89
N PRO A 59 11.25 14.28 16.01
CA PRO A 59 10.56 14.20 14.74
C PRO A 59 11.25 13.17 13.81
N GLY A 60 10.50 12.65 12.85
CA GLY A 60 11.02 11.70 11.87
C GLY A 60 9.98 10.69 11.37
N ALA A 61 8.85 10.53 12.06
CA ALA A 61 7.78 9.64 11.64
C ALA A 61 7.20 10.03 10.25
N ARG A 62 7.32 11.30 9.85
CA ARG A 62 6.95 11.78 8.51
C ARG A 62 7.68 11.07 7.38
N PHE A 63 8.86 10.51 7.64
CA PHE A 63 9.64 9.75 6.67
C PHE A 63 9.32 8.25 6.72
N GLY A 64 8.48 7.82 7.65
CA GLY A 64 8.11 6.42 7.86
C GLY A 64 7.52 5.75 6.62
N PRO A 65 6.49 6.32 5.99
CA PRO A 65 5.88 5.71 4.81
C PRO A 65 6.87 5.46 3.68
N ALA A 66 7.71 6.44 3.35
CA ALA A 66 8.75 6.29 2.33
C ALA A 66 9.77 5.18 2.70
N HIS A 67 10.21 5.17 3.95
CA HIS A 67 11.15 4.15 4.44
C HIS A 67 10.55 2.74 4.43
N VAL A 68 9.30 2.60 4.85
CA VAL A 68 8.59 1.31 4.81
C VAL A 68 8.44 0.80 3.37
N ARG A 69 8.09 1.67 2.43
CA ARG A 69 8.03 1.29 1.00
C ARG A 69 9.38 0.81 0.49
N GLU A 70 10.44 1.53 0.79
CA GLU A 70 11.79 1.15 0.36
C GLU A 70 12.22 -0.19 0.98
N ALA A 71 12.02 -0.38 2.29
CA ALA A 71 12.35 -1.63 2.97
C ALA A 71 11.49 -2.81 2.47
N SER A 72 10.23 -2.57 2.12
CA SER A 72 9.30 -3.59 1.65
C SER A 72 9.65 -4.19 0.27
N ARG A 73 10.60 -3.60 -0.46
CA ARG A 73 11.12 -4.17 -1.72
C ARG A 73 11.69 -5.57 -1.54
N LEU A 74 12.13 -5.91 -0.33
CA LEU A 74 12.68 -7.22 0.02
C LEU A 74 11.62 -8.21 0.53
N LEU A 75 10.38 -7.77 0.69
CA LEU A 75 9.29 -8.60 1.19
C LEU A 75 9.04 -9.77 0.22
N ARG A 76 8.87 -10.97 0.79
CA ARG A 76 8.51 -12.16 0.03
C ARG A 76 7.00 -12.37 0.07
N PRO A 77 6.36 -12.64 -1.07
CA PRO A 77 4.89 -12.73 -1.14
C PRO A 77 4.31 -14.00 -0.52
N TYR A 78 5.13 -15.02 -0.25
CA TYR A 78 4.71 -16.29 0.33
C TYR A 78 5.19 -16.43 1.76
N ASN A 79 4.28 -16.82 2.66
CA ASN A 79 4.58 -17.14 4.06
C ASN A 79 4.60 -18.66 4.24
N PRO A 80 5.79 -19.31 4.34
CA PRO A 80 5.87 -20.75 4.44
C PRO A 80 5.38 -21.31 5.78
N ALA A 81 5.43 -20.52 6.86
CA ALA A 81 4.97 -20.95 8.18
C ALA A 81 3.45 -21.14 8.24
N GLN A 82 2.71 -20.37 7.47
CA GLN A 82 1.25 -20.44 7.39
C GLN A 82 0.76 -21.03 6.07
N ASP A 83 1.66 -21.36 5.16
CA ASP A 83 1.35 -21.84 3.81
C ASP A 83 0.32 -20.93 3.10
N VAL A 84 0.59 -19.64 3.10
CA VAL A 84 -0.31 -18.63 2.55
C VAL A 84 0.41 -17.67 1.63
N HIS A 85 -0.31 -17.27 0.57
CA HIS A 85 0.13 -16.30 -0.42
C HIS A 85 -0.94 -15.18 -0.50
N PRO A 86 -0.92 -14.20 0.43
CA PRO A 86 -2.02 -13.24 0.57
C PRO A 86 -2.27 -12.41 -0.69
N PHE A 87 -1.22 -12.04 -1.42
CA PHE A 87 -1.35 -11.25 -2.65
C PHE A 87 -1.89 -12.04 -3.86
N ALA A 88 -2.06 -13.36 -3.72
CA ALA A 88 -2.70 -14.19 -4.74
C ALA A 88 -4.22 -14.31 -4.52
N VAL A 89 -4.72 -14.01 -3.33
CA VAL A 89 -6.14 -14.17 -2.96
C VAL A 89 -6.86 -12.84 -2.73
N GLN A 90 -6.10 -11.77 -2.44
CA GLN A 90 -6.64 -10.43 -2.22
C GLN A 90 -5.90 -9.43 -3.10
N GLN A 91 -6.64 -8.47 -3.67
CA GLN A 91 -6.04 -7.35 -4.36
C GLN A 91 -5.59 -6.31 -3.33
N VAL A 92 -4.30 -6.32 -3.04
CA VAL A 92 -3.67 -5.32 -2.17
C VAL A 92 -3.00 -4.27 -3.04
N VAL A 93 -3.16 -3.01 -2.69
CA VAL A 93 -2.62 -1.88 -3.45
C VAL A 93 -1.90 -0.88 -2.53
N ASP A 94 -0.99 -0.12 -3.12
CA ASP A 94 -0.43 1.08 -2.49
C ASP A 94 -1.29 2.28 -2.93
N ALA A 95 -1.98 2.91 -1.98
CA ALA A 95 -2.81 4.07 -2.23
C ALA A 95 -2.07 5.41 -2.06
N GLY A 96 -0.76 5.37 -1.89
CA GLY A 96 0.06 6.57 -1.71
C GLY A 96 -0.03 7.16 -0.30
N ASP A 97 0.17 8.45 -0.20
CA ASP A 97 0.22 9.17 1.07
C ASP A 97 -0.90 10.21 1.17
N ILE A 98 -1.41 10.38 2.38
CA ILE A 98 -2.32 11.48 2.69
C ILE A 98 -1.51 12.78 2.79
N ALA A 99 -1.96 13.81 2.07
CA ALA A 99 -1.34 15.13 2.11
C ALA A 99 -1.74 15.87 3.41
N ALA A 100 -1.06 15.57 4.50
CA ALA A 100 -1.27 16.24 5.79
C ALA A 100 -0.39 17.50 5.88
N ASN A 101 -1.00 18.65 6.20
CA ASN A 101 -0.27 19.90 6.33
C ASN A 101 0.67 19.86 7.56
N PRO A 102 1.99 19.97 7.39
CA PRO A 102 2.93 19.90 8.51
C PRO A 102 2.93 21.15 9.40
N PHE A 103 2.28 22.22 8.98
CA PHE A 103 2.26 23.51 9.67
C PHE A 103 0.95 23.79 10.41
N ASP A 104 -0.09 22.99 10.18
CA ASP A 104 -1.40 23.13 10.83
C ASP A 104 -1.94 21.76 11.26
N ILE A 105 -1.91 21.50 12.56
CA ILE A 105 -2.34 20.21 13.11
C ILE A 105 -3.86 19.98 12.95
N THR A 106 -4.65 21.04 13.05
CA THR A 106 -6.13 20.93 12.90
C THR A 106 -6.50 20.56 11.48
N GLU A 107 -5.87 21.20 10.50
CA GLU A 107 -6.04 20.88 9.09
C GLU A 107 -5.54 19.46 8.78
N ALA A 108 -4.37 19.09 9.32
CA ALA A 108 -3.80 17.76 9.12
C ALA A 108 -4.72 16.65 9.66
N VAL A 109 -5.25 16.81 10.86
CA VAL A 109 -6.19 15.83 11.46
C VAL A 109 -7.46 15.72 10.63
N ALA A 110 -8.01 16.83 10.15
CA ALA A 110 -9.20 16.82 9.29
C ALA A 110 -8.93 16.11 7.96
N ALA A 111 -7.78 16.36 7.34
CA ALA A 111 -7.38 15.69 6.10
C ALA A 111 -7.20 14.18 6.28
N ILE A 112 -6.60 13.75 7.40
CA ILE A 112 -6.43 12.34 7.73
C ILE A 112 -7.78 11.66 7.97
N GLU A 113 -8.69 12.30 8.70
CA GLU A 113 -10.04 11.78 8.96
C GLU A 113 -10.83 11.62 7.65
N GLU A 114 -10.79 12.62 6.78
CA GLU A 114 -11.48 12.57 5.48
C GLU A 114 -10.95 11.46 4.58
N ALA A 115 -9.64 11.31 4.51
CA ALA A 115 -9.01 10.30 3.67
C ALA A 115 -9.18 8.86 4.21
N ALA A 116 -9.49 8.69 5.49
CA ALA A 116 -9.74 7.39 6.12
C ALA A 116 -11.18 6.87 5.96
N ARG A 117 -12.08 7.67 5.36
CA ARG A 117 -13.49 7.30 5.09
C ARG A 117 -13.65 6.60 3.76
#